data_b3e94a265df6f1fc20468eb88278a9ac
#
_entry.id   b3e94a265df6f1fc20468eb88278a9ac
#
_cell.length_a   1.000
_cell.length_b   1.000
_cell.length_c   1.000
_cell.angle_alpha   90.00
_cell.angle_beta   90.00
_cell.angle_gamma   90.00
#
_symmetry.space_group_name_H-M   'P 1'
#
loop_
_entity.id
_entity.type
_entity.pdbx_description
1 polymer ?
#
loop_
_entity_poly.entity_id
_entity_poly.type
_entity_poly.pdbx_seq_one_letter_code
_entity_poly.pdbx_strand_id
1 'polypeptide(L)'
;MQEKLANMNEIAEHFGVTTETVRNWIKNRELPAMKIGGRWRFDWADIGEWERLHSGKTSVKYISRYKDYARVSEALSFNRDFRSPINNAELCLINGDCIESMHQISDKSVDLLLTDPPYNLGLFMQERATNLKQMRENYFGAAGWDNLSSNDWSESMDIFFAEASRVIRKGGALVVFMAVIKLETLIGLAQKHGFYYKTTGSWHKLNPMPRNMNLHFINSTESWVYFIYGARTGTFNNEGKVLHDFYETSVTPKNEKKFGKHPTQKPVELMNYFVRTLTNPGDMVLDPFMGSGSTGVSARILGRKFTGIELNEEYFDISVKRIGELS
;
A
#
# COMPACT_ATOMS: atom_id res chain seq x y z
N MET A 1 -41.14 24.45 5.42
CA MET A 1 -40.20 24.99 4.42
C MET A 1 -39.86 23.79 3.52
N GLN A 2 -40.14 23.86 2.21
CA GLN A 2 -39.70 22.82 1.28
C GLN A 2 -38.17 22.85 1.24
N GLU A 3 -37.51 21.75 1.64
CA GLU A 3 -36.07 21.63 1.50
C GLU A 3 -35.69 21.74 0.02
N LYS A 4 -34.73 22.61 -0.28
CA LYS A 4 -34.27 22.89 -1.65
C LYS A 4 -33.49 21.71 -2.16
N LEU A 5 -34.01 21.00 -3.15
CA LEU A 5 -33.32 19.88 -3.80
C LEU A 5 -32.02 20.34 -4.47
N ALA A 6 -30.95 19.62 -4.23
CA ALA A 6 -29.66 19.86 -4.84
C ALA A 6 -29.65 19.54 -6.34
N ASN A 7 -28.81 20.21 -7.09
CA ASN A 7 -28.55 19.93 -8.49
C ASN A 7 -27.23 19.14 -8.67
N MET A 8 -26.93 18.75 -9.92
CA MET A 8 -25.73 17.96 -10.26
C MET A 8 -24.41 18.62 -9.87
N ASN A 9 -24.33 19.95 -10.00
CA ASN A 9 -23.11 20.69 -9.67
C ASN A 9 -22.91 20.80 -8.15
N GLU A 10 -23.99 21.03 -7.40
CA GLU A 10 -23.97 21.09 -5.94
C GLU A 10 -23.53 19.73 -5.35
N ILE A 11 -23.97 18.63 -5.92
CA ILE A 11 -23.52 17.28 -5.52
C ILE A 11 -22.05 17.03 -5.91
N ALA A 12 -21.64 17.44 -7.11
CA ALA A 12 -20.26 17.31 -7.56
C ALA A 12 -19.30 18.11 -6.66
N GLU A 13 -19.69 19.33 -6.28
CA GLU A 13 -18.95 20.17 -5.36
C GLU A 13 -18.90 19.57 -3.94
N HIS A 14 -20.04 19.10 -3.42
CA HIS A 14 -20.14 18.46 -2.10
C HIS A 14 -19.19 17.27 -1.95
N PHE A 15 -19.07 16.44 -2.98
CA PHE A 15 -18.17 15.28 -2.99
C PHE A 15 -16.77 15.60 -3.51
N GLY A 16 -16.49 16.80 -3.99
CA GLY A 16 -15.22 17.19 -4.59
C GLY A 16 -14.88 16.42 -5.88
N VAL A 17 -15.90 16.12 -6.70
CA VAL A 17 -15.76 15.30 -7.92
C VAL A 17 -16.35 16.00 -9.14
N THR A 18 -16.16 15.45 -10.34
CA THR A 18 -16.79 15.99 -11.56
C THR A 18 -18.26 15.56 -11.68
N THR A 19 -19.06 16.34 -12.42
CA THR A 19 -20.45 15.96 -12.73
C THR A 19 -20.55 14.66 -13.51
N GLU A 20 -19.52 14.27 -14.25
CA GLU A 20 -19.43 12.98 -14.94
C GLU A 20 -19.29 11.83 -13.93
N THR A 21 -18.50 12.03 -12.89
CA THR A 21 -18.39 11.07 -11.78
C THR A 21 -19.73 10.86 -11.08
N VAL A 22 -20.48 11.95 -10.83
CA VAL A 22 -21.83 11.87 -10.23
C VAL A 22 -22.78 11.08 -11.15
N ARG A 23 -22.74 11.32 -12.47
CA ARG A 23 -23.55 10.54 -13.44
C ARG A 23 -23.24 9.06 -13.39
N ASN A 24 -21.96 8.71 -13.28
CA ASN A 24 -21.53 7.32 -13.15
C ASN A 24 -21.99 6.70 -11.83
N TRP A 25 -22.02 7.45 -10.74
CA TRP A 25 -22.56 6.99 -9.47
C TRP A 25 -24.07 6.74 -9.51
N ILE A 26 -24.85 7.62 -10.17
CA ILE A 26 -26.26 7.38 -10.40
C ILE A 26 -26.46 6.07 -11.18
N LYS A 27 -25.65 5.86 -12.22
CA LYS A 27 -25.78 4.69 -13.11
C LYS A 27 -25.27 3.39 -12.47
N ASN A 28 -24.17 3.44 -11.73
CA ASN A 28 -23.43 2.23 -11.32
C ASN A 28 -23.45 1.97 -9.82
N ARG A 29 -23.82 2.94 -8.99
CA ARG A 29 -23.76 2.86 -7.51
C ARG A 29 -25.07 3.24 -6.83
N GLU A 30 -26.14 3.36 -7.60
CA GLU A 30 -27.46 3.66 -7.07
C GLU A 30 -27.51 4.93 -6.20
N LEU A 31 -26.67 5.96 -6.53
CA LEU A 31 -26.76 7.26 -5.85
C LEU A 31 -28.21 7.75 -5.95
N PRO A 32 -28.89 8.01 -4.83
CA PRO A 32 -30.30 8.40 -4.85
C PRO A 32 -30.46 9.70 -5.62
N ALA A 33 -31.22 9.64 -6.70
CA ALA A 33 -31.46 10.79 -7.58
C ALA A 33 -32.82 10.68 -8.23
N MET A 34 -33.52 11.80 -8.36
CA MET A 34 -34.80 11.90 -9.06
C MET A 34 -34.66 12.77 -10.30
N LYS A 35 -35.48 12.50 -11.31
CA LYS A 35 -35.49 13.26 -12.57
C LYS A 35 -36.70 14.19 -12.60
N ILE A 36 -36.47 15.49 -12.50
CA ILE A 36 -37.53 16.52 -12.54
C ILE A 36 -37.28 17.41 -13.74
N GLY A 37 -38.25 17.50 -14.65
CA GLY A 37 -38.13 18.32 -15.88
C GLY A 37 -36.88 17.93 -16.72
N GLY A 38 -36.53 16.65 -16.81
CA GLY A 38 -35.38 16.16 -17.56
C GLY A 38 -34.03 16.37 -16.87
N ARG A 39 -33.98 17.01 -15.71
CA ARG A 39 -32.76 17.30 -14.96
C ARG A 39 -32.69 16.49 -13.68
N TRP A 40 -31.49 16.02 -13.29
CA TRP A 40 -31.26 15.32 -12.03
C TRP A 40 -31.39 16.27 -10.85
N ARG A 41 -32.07 15.79 -9.78
CA ARG A 41 -32.24 16.46 -8.48
C ARG A 41 -31.97 15.45 -7.38
N PHE A 42 -31.48 15.93 -6.24
CA PHE A 42 -31.06 15.14 -5.12
C PHE A 42 -31.64 15.71 -3.83
N ASP A 43 -32.15 14.85 -2.99
CA ASP A 43 -32.52 15.19 -1.63
C ASP A 43 -31.33 15.06 -0.71
N TRP A 44 -31.02 16.08 0.06
CA TRP A 44 -29.88 16.07 0.97
C TRP A 44 -30.00 15.01 2.08
N ALA A 45 -31.20 14.66 2.53
CA ALA A 45 -31.41 13.60 3.50
C ALA A 45 -31.06 12.24 2.91
N ASP A 46 -31.49 11.97 1.66
CA ASP A 46 -31.17 10.73 0.93
C ASP A 46 -29.67 10.64 0.64
N ILE A 47 -29.04 11.76 0.29
CA ILE A 47 -27.58 11.83 0.08
C ILE A 47 -26.84 11.53 1.38
N GLY A 48 -27.25 12.12 2.51
CA GLY A 48 -26.63 11.86 3.81
C GLY A 48 -26.78 10.39 4.27
N GLU A 49 -27.92 9.75 3.99
CA GLU A 49 -28.11 8.34 4.26
C GLU A 49 -27.27 7.45 3.33
N TRP A 50 -27.22 7.79 2.06
CA TRP A 50 -26.36 7.12 1.09
C TRP A 50 -24.87 7.24 1.46
N GLU A 51 -24.41 8.42 1.88
CA GLU A 51 -23.07 8.62 2.43
C GLU A 51 -22.81 7.72 3.63
N ARG A 52 -23.74 7.66 4.59
CA ARG A 52 -23.61 6.83 5.78
C ARG A 52 -23.50 5.34 5.44
N LEU A 53 -24.29 4.86 4.48
CA LEU A 53 -24.30 3.47 4.03
C LEU A 53 -23.05 3.12 3.19
N HIS A 54 -22.48 4.10 2.48
CA HIS A 54 -21.33 3.91 1.61
C HIS A 54 -20.02 4.44 2.23
N SER A 55 -20.06 5.17 3.35
CA SER A 55 -18.90 5.67 4.09
C SER A 55 -18.07 4.57 4.75
N GLY A 56 -18.60 3.35 4.84
CA GLY A 56 -17.82 2.16 5.16
C GLY A 56 -16.93 1.65 4.01
N LYS A 57 -17.03 2.27 2.79
CA LYS A 57 -16.24 1.94 1.58
C LYS A 57 -15.51 3.18 1.06
N THR A 58 -14.75 3.69 1.70
CA THR A 58 -13.69 4.60 2.08
C THR A 58 -12.64 5.02 1.05
N SER A 59 -12.94 5.54 -0.09
CA SER A 59 -11.88 6.23 -0.87
C SER A 59 -11.86 7.75 -0.68
N VAL A 60 -13.03 8.40 -0.56
CA VAL A 60 -13.15 9.85 -0.51
C VAL A 60 -12.72 10.45 0.84
N LYS A 61 -13.00 9.78 1.95
CA LYS A 61 -12.53 10.20 3.29
C LYS A 61 -11.01 10.14 3.44
N TYR A 62 -10.37 9.22 2.75
CA TYR A 62 -8.92 9.05 2.79
C TYR A 62 -8.20 10.26 2.19
N ILE A 63 -8.63 10.71 1.02
CA ILE A 63 -8.01 11.81 0.28
C ILE A 63 -8.30 13.18 0.91
N SER A 64 -9.53 13.44 1.37
CA SER A 64 -9.83 14.69 2.07
C SER A 64 -9.03 14.81 3.37
N ARG A 65 -8.78 13.69 4.06
CA ARG A 65 -7.96 13.64 5.26
C ARG A 65 -6.50 14.04 4.98
N TYR A 66 -5.96 13.71 3.81
CA TYR A 66 -4.58 14.02 3.46
C TYR A 66 -4.39 15.38 2.79
N LYS A 67 -5.39 15.94 2.11
CA LYS A 67 -5.33 17.34 1.60
C LYS A 67 -5.24 18.37 2.72
N ASP A 68 -5.83 18.08 3.89
CA ASP A 68 -5.71 18.91 5.08
C ASP A 68 -4.45 18.64 5.91
N TYR A 69 -3.72 17.58 5.60
CA TYR A 69 -2.60 17.10 6.43
C TYR A 69 -1.43 18.08 6.51
N ALA A 70 -1.11 18.78 5.43
CA ALA A 70 -0.09 19.83 5.44
C ALA A 70 -0.46 21.04 6.35
N ARG A 71 -1.76 21.22 6.68
CA ARG A 71 -2.27 22.22 7.60
C ARG A 71 -2.52 21.68 9.01
N VAL A 72 -2.67 20.39 9.15
CA VAL A 72 -3.11 19.70 10.38
C VAL A 72 -1.94 19.15 11.19
N SER A 73 -0.73 19.04 10.60
CA SER A 73 0.47 18.59 11.33
C SER A 73 0.85 19.49 12.52
N GLU A 74 0.37 20.74 12.56
CA GLU A 74 0.55 21.65 13.68
C GLU A 74 -0.53 21.56 14.78
N ALA A 75 -1.67 20.91 14.52
CA ALA A 75 -2.87 20.99 15.38
C ALA A 75 -3.28 19.67 16.04
N LEU A 76 -2.70 18.54 15.71
CA LEU A 76 -3.09 17.25 16.27
C LEU A 76 -1.99 16.67 17.16
N SER A 77 -2.12 16.89 18.46
CA SER A 77 -1.66 15.91 19.44
C SER A 77 -2.42 14.61 19.15
N PHE A 78 -1.79 13.69 18.43
CA PHE A 78 -2.36 12.39 18.12
C PHE A 78 -2.46 11.55 19.39
N ASN A 79 -3.59 11.62 20.04
CA ASN A 79 -3.99 10.70 21.09
C ASN A 79 -4.94 9.67 20.45
N ARG A 80 -4.44 8.85 19.52
CA ARG A 80 -5.07 7.58 19.15
C ARG A 80 -4.21 6.47 19.71
N ASP A 81 -4.82 5.59 20.48
CA ASP A 81 -4.20 4.37 20.97
C ASP A 81 -3.80 3.48 19.77
N PHE A 82 -2.59 3.69 19.25
CA PHE A 82 -2.00 2.75 18.33
C PHE A 82 -1.70 1.47 19.10
N ARG A 83 -2.23 0.36 18.63
CA ARG A 83 -1.87 -0.93 19.17
C ARG A 83 -0.45 -1.26 18.74
N SER A 84 0.49 -1.13 19.65
CA SER A 84 1.90 -1.50 19.45
C SER A 84 2.34 -2.45 20.56
N PRO A 85 2.04 -3.75 20.45
CA PRO A 85 2.35 -4.74 21.50
C PRO A 85 3.86 -4.96 21.66
N ILE A 86 4.65 -4.61 20.64
CA ILE A 86 6.11 -4.65 20.67
C ILE A 86 6.60 -3.30 20.20
N ASN A 87 7.20 -2.54 21.15
CA ASN A 87 7.73 -1.21 20.88
C ASN A 87 9.00 -1.02 21.70
N ASN A 88 10.15 -1.28 21.09
CA ASN A 88 11.47 -1.06 21.67
C ASN A 88 12.46 -0.61 20.58
N ALA A 89 13.69 -0.31 20.96
CA ALA A 89 14.71 0.22 20.05
C ALA A 89 15.10 -0.73 18.89
N GLU A 90 14.81 -2.02 19.01
CA GLU A 90 15.19 -3.06 18.03
C GLU A 90 14.00 -3.50 17.18
N LEU A 91 12.77 -3.40 17.72
CA LEU A 91 11.57 -3.91 17.10
C LEU A 91 10.36 -3.06 17.48
N CYS A 92 9.70 -2.49 16.47
CA CYS A 92 8.46 -1.75 16.64
C CYS A 92 7.42 -2.26 15.62
N LEU A 93 6.27 -2.74 16.11
CA LEU A 93 5.17 -3.21 15.28
C LEU A 93 3.92 -2.37 15.58
N ILE A 94 3.36 -1.74 14.57
CA ILE A 94 2.26 -0.77 14.69
C ILE A 94 1.05 -1.27 13.90
N ASN A 95 -0.09 -1.44 14.57
CA ASN A 95 -1.35 -1.64 13.88
C ASN A 95 -2.00 -0.29 13.59
N GLY A 96 -1.96 0.14 12.34
CA GLY A 96 -2.46 1.45 11.94
C GLY A 96 -2.26 1.76 10.46
N ASP A 97 -2.70 2.94 10.07
CA ASP A 97 -2.47 3.46 8.72
C ASP A 97 -0.97 3.76 8.49
N CYS A 98 -0.48 3.44 7.29
CA CYS A 98 0.94 3.56 6.95
C CYS A 98 1.43 5.02 7.04
N ILE A 99 0.67 5.98 6.53
CA ILE A 99 1.06 7.39 6.51
C ILE A 99 1.00 7.98 7.93
N GLU A 100 -0.14 7.78 8.64
CA GLU A 100 -0.31 8.25 10.01
C GLU A 100 0.78 7.68 10.94
N SER A 101 1.12 6.41 10.77
CA SER A 101 2.15 5.75 11.58
C SER A 101 3.57 6.19 11.20
N MET A 102 3.85 6.40 9.91
CA MET A 102 5.15 6.88 9.45
C MET A 102 5.50 8.25 10.04
N HIS A 103 4.52 9.14 10.29
CA HIS A 103 4.76 10.43 10.96
C HIS A 103 5.40 10.31 12.34
N GLN A 104 5.26 9.17 13.02
CA GLN A 104 5.87 8.92 14.32
C GLN A 104 7.33 8.45 14.21
N ILE A 105 7.77 8.08 13.01
CA ILE A 105 9.14 7.63 12.75
C ILE A 105 10.04 8.85 12.60
N SER A 106 11.17 8.83 13.29
CA SER A 106 12.14 9.93 13.25
C SER A 106 12.69 10.17 11.85
N ASP A 107 12.96 11.42 11.53
CA ASP A 107 13.59 11.81 10.27
C ASP A 107 14.94 11.11 10.09
N LYS A 108 15.22 10.69 8.84
CA LYS A 108 16.53 10.12 8.44
C LYS A 108 17.01 8.94 9.29
N SER A 109 16.07 8.18 9.87
CA SER A 109 16.38 7.06 10.77
C SER A 109 16.34 5.68 10.09
N VAL A 110 15.87 5.60 8.85
CA VAL A 110 15.68 4.34 8.11
C VAL A 110 16.80 4.13 7.08
N ASP A 111 17.40 2.95 7.09
CA ASP A 111 18.43 2.52 6.14
C ASP A 111 17.84 1.86 4.90
N LEU A 112 16.81 1.05 5.08
CA LEU A 112 16.07 0.37 4.00
C LEU A 112 14.57 0.45 4.27
N LEU A 113 13.81 0.97 3.30
CA LEU A 113 12.38 0.77 3.20
C LEU A 113 12.13 -0.32 2.15
N LEU A 114 11.60 -1.46 2.58
CA LEU A 114 11.30 -2.62 1.71
C LEU A 114 9.83 -2.98 1.84
N THR A 115 9.05 -2.82 0.77
CA THR A 115 7.60 -2.87 0.90
C THR A 115 6.87 -3.38 -0.33
N ASP A 116 5.65 -3.90 -0.11
CA ASP A 116 4.73 -4.44 -1.12
C ASP A 116 3.35 -3.79 -0.94
N PRO A 117 3.18 -2.52 -1.36
CA PRO A 117 1.91 -1.81 -1.20
C PRO A 117 0.83 -2.41 -2.10
N PRO A 118 -0.47 -2.19 -1.82
CA PRO A 118 -1.57 -2.57 -2.72
C PRO A 118 -1.40 -1.99 -4.12
N TYR A 119 -1.54 -2.83 -5.15
CA TYR A 119 -1.24 -2.44 -6.54
C TYR A 119 -2.35 -1.62 -7.21
N ASN A 120 -3.48 -1.44 -6.54
CA ASN A 120 -4.66 -0.76 -7.07
C ASN A 120 -5.10 -1.30 -8.45
N LEU A 121 -5.23 -2.61 -8.55
CA LEU A 121 -5.64 -3.30 -9.77
C LEU A 121 -7.16 -3.55 -9.82
N GLY A 122 -7.93 -3.15 -8.82
CA GLY A 122 -9.34 -3.47 -8.68
C GLY A 122 -10.17 -3.06 -9.90
N LEU A 123 -10.02 -1.84 -10.39
CA LEU A 123 -10.71 -1.35 -11.59
C LEU A 123 -10.26 -2.07 -12.87
N PHE A 124 -8.96 -2.24 -13.07
CA PHE A 124 -8.38 -2.96 -14.22
C PHE A 124 -8.86 -4.41 -14.31
N MET A 125 -9.13 -4.99 -13.17
CA MET A 125 -9.52 -6.39 -13.07
C MET A 125 -11.04 -6.58 -13.11
N GLN A 126 -11.86 -5.54 -12.84
CA GLN A 126 -13.33 -5.58 -12.98
C GLN A 126 -13.75 -5.75 -14.45
N GLU A 127 -12.97 -5.26 -15.40
CA GLU A 127 -13.22 -5.40 -16.85
C GLU A 127 -12.98 -6.81 -17.36
N ARG A 128 -12.32 -7.68 -16.59
CA ARG A 128 -12.08 -9.08 -16.97
C ARG A 128 -13.15 -9.98 -16.36
N ALA A 129 -14.04 -10.51 -17.18
CA ALA A 129 -15.07 -11.48 -16.80
C ALA A 129 -14.47 -12.83 -16.37
N THR A 130 -13.93 -12.90 -15.15
CA THR A 130 -13.43 -14.14 -14.55
C THR A 130 -13.96 -14.32 -13.13
N ASN A 131 -14.13 -15.59 -12.69
CA ASN A 131 -14.61 -16.00 -11.36
C ASN A 131 -13.78 -15.46 -10.15
N LEU A 132 -12.87 -14.52 -10.40
CA LEU A 132 -12.03 -13.86 -9.41
C LEU A 132 -12.75 -12.74 -8.63
N LYS A 133 -13.99 -12.38 -9.03
CA LYS A 133 -14.76 -11.31 -8.37
C LYS A 133 -14.96 -11.61 -6.88
N GLN A 134 -15.38 -12.81 -6.52
CA GLN A 134 -15.61 -13.23 -5.14
C GLN A 134 -14.33 -13.31 -4.29
N MET A 135 -13.19 -13.71 -4.89
CA MET A 135 -11.92 -13.74 -4.15
C MET A 135 -11.37 -12.33 -3.86
N ARG A 136 -11.70 -11.34 -4.67
CA ARG A 136 -11.26 -9.95 -4.51
C ARG A 136 -12.07 -9.17 -3.51
N GLU A 137 -13.38 -9.35 -3.52
CA GLU A 137 -14.28 -8.71 -2.55
C GLU A 137 -13.91 -9.10 -1.12
N ASN A 138 -13.39 -10.32 -0.92
CA ASN A 138 -13.04 -10.85 0.39
C ASN A 138 -11.58 -10.59 0.84
N TYR A 139 -10.62 -10.39 -0.09
CA TYR A 139 -9.19 -10.34 0.26
C TYR A 139 -8.47 -9.03 -0.07
N PHE A 140 -8.90 -8.30 -1.10
CA PHE A 140 -8.22 -7.08 -1.55
C PHE A 140 -9.04 -5.81 -1.33
N GLY A 141 -10.36 -5.92 -1.19
CA GLY A 141 -11.26 -4.78 -1.04
C GLY A 141 -11.31 -4.19 0.38
N ALA A 142 -10.85 -4.93 1.38
CA ALA A 142 -10.95 -4.50 2.78
C ALA A 142 -9.98 -3.36 3.15
N ALA A 143 -8.87 -3.23 2.45
CA ALA A 143 -7.83 -2.24 2.76
C ALA A 143 -8.02 -0.87 2.08
N GLY A 144 -9.06 -0.69 1.25
CA GLY A 144 -9.40 0.62 0.65
C GLY A 144 -8.47 1.11 -0.48
N TRP A 145 -7.23 0.63 -0.58
CA TRP A 145 -6.23 1.07 -1.54
C TRP A 145 -6.32 0.43 -2.92
N ASP A 146 -6.94 -0.75 -3.03
CA ASP A 146 -7.01 -1.52 -4.29
C ASP A 146 -8.14 -1.07 -5.23
N ASN A 147 -9.04 -0.18 -4.79
CA ASN A 147 -10.20 0.30 -5.53
C ASN A 147 -10.20 1.82 -5.73
N LEU A 148 -9.07 2.48 -5.57
CA LEU A 148 -8.93 3.92 -5.79
C LEU A 148 -9.02 4.25 -7.28
N SER A 149 -9.48 5.45 -7.62
CA SER A 149 -9.27 5.98 -8.97
C SER A 149 -7.75 6.10 -9.25
N SER A 150 -7.36 6.14 -10.52
CA SER A 150 -5.93 6.30 -10.86
C SER A 150 -5.33 7.58 -10.29
N ASN A 151 -6.11 8.67 -10.21
CA ASN A 151 -5.66 9.93 -9.62
C ASN A 151 -5.51 9.81 -8.11
N ASP A 152 -6.50 9.22 -7.41
CA ASP A 152 -6.47 9.04 -5.97
C ASP A 152 -5.31 8.15 -5.52
N TRP A 153 -5.04 7.09 -6.29
CA TRP A 153 -3.89 6.23 -6.06
C TRP A 153 -2.58 7.00 -6.23
N SER A 154 -2.45 7.82 -7.29
CA SER A 154 -1.25 8.62 -7.53
C SER A 154 -1.03 9.66 -6.43
N GLU A 155 -2.10 10.32 -5.94
CA GLU A 155 -2.01 11.24 -4.79
C GLU A 155 -1.56 10.51 -3.52
N SER A 156 -2.13 9.33 -3.23
CA SER A 156 -1.73 8.53 -2.06
C SER A 156 -0.27 8.09 -2.14
N MET A 157 0.19 7.68 -3.32
CA MET A 157 1.59 7.33 -3.53
C MET A 157 2.52 8.55 -3.47
N ASP A 158 2.08 9.73 -3.90
CA ASP A 158 2.85 10.96 -3.77
C ASP A 158 3.10 11.32 -2.30
N ILE A 159 2.07 11.22 -1.45
CA ILE A 159 2.19 11.40 -0.01
C ILE A 159 3.10 10.35 0.61
N PHE A 160 2.95 9.09 0.21
CA PHE A 160 3.82 8.00 0.65
C PHE A 160 5.30 8.28 0.33
N PHE A 161 5.63 8.73 -0.88
CA PHE A 161 7.01 9.06 -1.25
C PHE A 161 7.53 10.30 -0.52
N ALA A 162 6.68 11.27 -0.20
CA ALA A 162 7.05 12.40 0.64
C ALA A 162 7.50 11.91 2.03
N GLU A 163 6.70 11.06 2.68
CA GLU A 163 7.04 10.47 3.98
C GLU A 163 8.25 9.53 3.91
N ALA A 164 8.33 8.68 2.90
CA ALA A 164 9.50 7.84 2.66
C ALA A 164 10.79 8.68 2.53
N SER A 165 10.71 9.83 1.81
CA SER A 165 11.83 10.75 1.67
C SER A 165 12.22 11.42 2.98
N ARG A 166 11.28 11.62 3.92
CA ARG A 166 11.52 12.18 5.24
C ARG A 166 12.26 11.18 6.14
N VAL A 167 11.76 9.94 6.20
CA VAL A 167 12.27 8.93 7.14
C VAL A 167 13.55 8.25 6.67
N ILE A 168 13.76 8.05 5.36
CA ILE A 168 14.97 7.41 4.82
C ILE A 168 16.16 8.36 4.91
N ARG A 169 17.29 7.88 5.45
CA ARG A 169 18.54 8.66 5.49
C ARG A 169 19.13 8.84 4.07
N LYS A 170 19.97 9.84 3.90
CA LYS A 170 20.72 10.02 2.66
C LYS A 170 21.60 8.78 2.34
N GLY A 171 21.47 8.24 1.14
CA GLY A 171 22.11 6.99 0.75
C GLY A 171 21.37 5.72 1.19
N GLY A 172 20.25 5.86 1.91
CA GLY A 172 19.37 4.74 2.25
C GLY A 172 18.62 4.21 1.03
N ALA A 173 18.24 2.95 1.09
CA ALA A 173 17.60 2.22 0.01
C ALA A 173 16.07 2.24 0.12
N LEU A 174 15.40 2.22 -1.02
CA LEU A 174 13.96 1.99 -1.14
C LEU A 174 13.73 0.89 -2.19
N VAL A 175 13.04 -0.17 -1.81
CA VAL A 175 12.56 -1.22 -2.73
C VAL A 175 11.05 -1.32 -2.61
N VAL A 176 10.37 -1.16 -3.74
CA VAL A 176 8.90 -1.23 -3.82
C VAL A 176 8.51 -2.28 -4.84
N PHE A 177 7.74 -3.28 -4.40
CA PHE A 177 7.06 -4.20 -5.32
C PHE A 177 5.86 -3.49 -5.94
N MET A 178 5.64 -3.68 -7.24
CA MET A 178 4.54 -3.04 -7.95
C MET A 178 4.20 -3.76 -9.26
N ALA A 179 2.93 -3.67 -9.66
CA ALA A 179 2.50 -4.14 -10.96
C ALA A 179 3.15 -3.35 -12.10
N VAL A 180 3.59 -4.05 -13.17
CA VAL A 180 4.27 -3.46 -14.33
C VAL A 180 3.55 -2.22 -14.89
N ILE A 181 2.22 -2.26 -14.96
CA ILE A 181 1.39 -1.17 -15.50
C ILE A 181 1.42 0.13 -14.67
N LYS A 182 2.00 0.10 -13.48
CA LYS A 182 2.10 1.25 -12.55
C LYS A 182 3.53 1.76 -12.41
N LEU A 183 4.52 1.09 -13.00
CA LEU A 183 5.94 1.39 -12.77
C LEU A 183 6.34 2.79 -13.23
N GLU A 184 5.88 3.25 -14.39
CA GLU A 184 6.21 4.59 -14.89
C GLU A 184 5.76 5.68 -13.90
N THR A 185 4.51 5.62 -13.47
CA THR A 185 3.96 6.57 -12.49
C THR A 185 4.70 6.49 -11.16
N LEU A 186 4.95 5.27 -10.65
CA LEU A 186 5.68 5.05 -9.42
C LEU A 186 7.09 5.67 -9.47
N ILE A 187 7.83 5.43 -10.55
CA ILE A 187 9.20 5.94 -10.73
C ILE A 187 9.17 7.48 -10.79
N GLY A 188 8.24 8.07 -11.55
CA GLY A 188 8.10 9.52 -11.64
C GLY A 188 7.81 10.18 -10.29
N LEU A 189 6.90 9.60 -9.49
CA LEU A 189 6.58 10.07 -8.15
C LEU A 189 7.78 9.96 -7.20
N ALA A 190 8.48 8.82 -7.19
CA ALA A 190 9.67 8.65 -6.37
C ALA A 190 10.76 9.69 -6.71
N GLN A 191 11.01 9.92 -8.00
CA GLN A 191 12.02 10.91 -8.46
C GLN A 191 11.65 12.34 -8.04
N LYS A 192 10.36 12.71 -8.05
CA LYS A 192 9.86 14.00 -7.56
C LYS A 192 10.28 14.27 -6.11
N HIS A 193 10.36 13.22 -5.28
CA HIS A 193 10.75 13.28 -3.87
C HIS A 193 12.24 12.99 -3.62
N GLY A 194 13.09 13.06 -4.65
CA GLY A 194 14.54 12.97 -4.49
C GLY A 194 15.11 11.56 -4.45
N PHE A 195 14.33 10.56 -4.84
CA PHE A 195 14.81 9.19 -5.03
C PHE A 195 15.52 9.03 -6.38
N TYR A 196 16.72 8.50 -6.35
CA TYR A 196 17.48 8.17 -7.55
C TYR A 196 17.13 6.75 -8.00
N TYR A 197 16.49 6.60 -9.15
CA TYR A 197 16.18 5.31 -9.74
C TYR A 197 17.46 4.53 -10.09
N LYS A 198 17.54 3.28 -9.67
CA LYS A 198 18.68 2.38 -9.94
C LYS A 198 18.34 1.34 -10.99
N THR A 199 17.34 0.55 -10.73
CA THR A 199 16.89 -0.52 -11.63
C THR A 199 15.47 -0.97 -11.29
N THR A 200 14.84 -1.60 -12.26
CA THR A 200 13.65 -2.43 -12.09
C THR A 200 14.04 -3.88 -12.29
N GLY A 201 13.62 -4.73 -11.39
CA GLY A 201 13.88 -6.17 -11.50
C GLY A 201 12.62 -7.01 -11.37
N SER A 202 12.79 -8.31 -11.46
CA SER A 202 11.72 -9.28 -11.40
C SER A 202 12.03 -10.39 -10.40
N TRP A 203 11.04 -10.72 -9.57
CA TRP A 203 11.01 -11.97 -8.83
C TRP A 203 10.28 -13.02 -9.65
N HIS A 204 10.94 -14.13 -10.00
CA HIS A 204 10.34 -15.26 -10.67
C HIS A 204 10.00 -16.37 -9.67
N LYS A 205 8.75 -16.83 -9.75
CA LYS A 205 8.20 -17.90 -8.92
C LYS A 205 8.44 -19.23 -9.61
N LEU A 206 9.28 -20.09 -9.05
CA LEU A 206 9.59 -21.41 -9.63
C LEU A 206 8.37 -22.33 -9.69
N ASN A 207 7.40 -22.16 -8.77
CA ASN A 207 6.19 -22.96 -8.69
C ASN A 207 4.93 -22.09 -8.59
N PRO A 208 4.64 -21.25 -9.61
CA PRO A 208 3.49 -20.38 -9.61
C PRO A 208 2.19 -21.17 -9.61
N MET A 209 1.10 -20.58 -9.08
CA MET A 209 -0.20 -21.26 -9.08
C MET A 209 -0.70 -21.45 -10.52
N PRO A 210 -0.98 -22.68 -10.96
CA PRO A 210 -1.37 -23.00 -12.33
C PRO A 210 -2.84 -22.62 -12.57
N ARG A 211 -3.12 -21.33 -12.80
CA ARG A 211 -4.46 -20.85 -13.15
C ARG A 211 -4.56 -20.61 -14.66
N ASN A 212 -5.66 -21.10 -15.26
CA ASN A 212 -6.00 -20.83 -16.67
C ASN A 212 -4.87 -21.15 -17.66
N MET A 213 -4.11 -22.21 -17.44
CA MET A 213 -2.93 -22.59 -18.24
C MET A 213 -3.22 -22.74 -19.74
N ASN A 214 -4.45 -23.07 -20.10
CA ASN A 214 -4.87 -23.26 -21.49
C ASN A 214 -5.38 -21.97 -22.16
N LEU A 215 -5.49 -20.85 -21.42
CA LEU A 215 -6.06 -19.60 -21.92
C LEU A 215 -5.02 -18.49 -22.08
N HIS A 216 -3.99 -18.47 -21.24
CA HIS A 216 -2.95 -17.44 -21.27
C HIS A 216 -1.69 -17.89 -20.49
N PHE A 217 -0.63 -17.10 -20.59
CA PHE A 217 0.59 -17.32 -19.81
C PHE A 217 0.32 -17.31 -18.30
N ILE A 218 1.01 -18.19 -17.56
CA ILE A 218 0.96 -18.20 -16.10
C ILE A 218 1.66 -16.94 -15.58
N ASN A 219 1.03 -16.25 -14.61
CA ASN A 219 1.64 -15.13 -13.93
C ASN A 219 2.71 -15.63 -12.93
N SER A 220 3.93 -15.81 -13.42
CA SER A 220 5.07 -16.34 -12.66
C SER A 220 6.03 -15.26 -12.15
N THR A 221 5.84 -13.99 -12.51
CA THR A 221 6.75 -12.91 -12.12
C THR A 221 6.04 -11.79 -11.36
N GLU A 222 6.77 -11.14 -10.46
CA GLU A 222 6.39 -9.87 -9.85
C GLU A 222 7.55 -8.89 -9.99
N SER A 223 7.23 -7.62 -10.31
CA SER A 223 8.24 -6.59 -10.50
C SER A 223 8.54 -5.86 -9.19
N TRP A 224 9.78 -5.42 -9.03
CA TRP A 224 10.21 -4.52 -7.96
C TRP A 224 11.07 -3.40 -8.55
N VAL A 225 11.07 -2.25 -7.88
CA VAL A 225 11.89 -1.09 -8.26
C VAL A 225 12.80 -0.73 -7.10
N TYR A 226 14.06 -0.48 -7.42
CA TYR A 226 15.10 -0.08 -6.47
C TYR A 226 15.52 1.36 -6.68
N PHE A 227 15.53 2.10 -5.58
CA PHE A 227 15.95 3.50 -5.51
C PHE A 227 16.95 3.72 -4.39
N ILE A 228 17.69 4.83 -4.48
CA ILE A 228 18.51 5.37 -3.39
C ILE A 228 18.07 6.81 -3.14
N TYR A 229 17.89 7.16 -1.86
CA TYR A 229 17.45 8.49 -1.49
C TYR A 229 18.62 9.49 -1.43
N GLY A 230 18.48 10.63 -2.10
CA GLY A 230 19.41 11.78 -2.00
C GLY A 230 20.86 11.51 -2.38
N ALA A 231 21.17 10.35 -2.98
CA ALA A 231 22.50 9.94 -3.43
C ALA A 231 22.41 9.00 -4.64
N ARG A 232 23.52 8.79 -5.33
CA ARG A 232 23.62 7.82 -6.45
C ARG A 232 24.06 6.44 -5.99
N THR A 233 24.65 6.34 -4.81
CA THR A 233 25.18 5.10 -4.24
C THR A 233 24.76 4.97 -2.78
N GLY A 234 24.61 3.76 -2.30
CA GLY A 234 24.27 3.40 -0.93
C GLY A 234 24.93 2.07 -0.56
N THR A 235 24.47 1.45 0.52
CA THR A 235 24.90 0.11 0.93
C THR A 235 24.53 -0.91 -0.15
N PHE A 236 25.51 -1.70 -0.60
CA PHE A 236 25.33 -2.77 -1.58
C PHE A 236 26.29 -3.93 -1.32
N ASN A 237 25.85 -4.90 -0.53
CA ASN A 237 26.66 -6.05 -0.08
C ASN A 237 26.51 -7.19 -1.07
N ASN A 238 27.35 -7.23 -2.11
CA ASN A 238 27.32 -8.26 -3.14
C ASN A 238 28.36 -9.38 -2.93
N GLU A 239 29.14 -9.30 -1.85
CA GLU A 239 30.20 -10.28 -1.56
C GLU A 239 31.16 -10.53 -2.77
N GLY A 240 31.38 -9.49 -3.57
CA GLY A 240 32.21 -9.57 -4.79
C GLY A 240 31.55 -10.30 -5.98
N LYS A 241 30.26 -10.62 -5.88
CA LYS A 241 29.50 -11.30 -6.94
C LYS A 241 28.71 -10.31 -7.79
N VAL A 242 28.45 -10.68 -9.04
CA VAL A 242 27.48 -9.96 -9.86
C VAL A 242 26.08 -10.37 -9.42
N LEU A 243 25.27 -9.40 -9.00
CA LEU A 243 23.85 -9.61 -8.70
C LEU A 243 23.01 -9.12 -9.87
N HIS A 244 22.06 -9.93 -10.29
CA HIS A 244 21.16 -9.61 -11.39
C HIS A 244 19.88 -8.97 -10.86
N ASP A 245 19.21 -8.21 -11.71
CA ASP A 245 17.87 -7.66 -11.47
C ASP A 245 16.73 -8.71 -11.61
N PHE A 246 17.10 -9.96 -11.54
CA PHE A 246 16.25 -11.14 -11.63
C PHE A 246 16.56 -12.08 -10.46
N TYR A 247 15.54 -12.44 -9.67
CA TYR A 247 15.69 -13.34 -8.54
C TYR A 247 14.63 -14.44 -8.59
N GLU A 248 15.04 -15.69 -8.35
CA GLU A 248 14.16 -16.84 -8.40
C GLU A 248 14.03 -17.49 -7.03
N THR A 249 12.79 -17.74 -6.61
CA THR A 249 12.48 -18.58 -5.45
C THR A 249 11.18 -19.32 -5.68
N SER A 250 10.92 -20.32 -4.85
CA SER A 250 9.58 -20.87 -4.70
C SER A 250 8.63 -19.83 -4.09
N VAL A 251 7.34 -19.98 -4.32
CA VAL A 251 6.32 -19.23 -3.55
C VAL A 251 6.42 -19.57 -2.07
N THR A 252 5.86 -18.73 -1.22
CA THR A 252 5.90 -18.87 0.24
C THR A 252 5.57 -20.29 0.69
N PRO A 253 6.51 -20.99 1.35
CA PRO A 253 6.34 -22.36 1.79
C PRO A 253 5.32 -22.51 2.93
N LYS A 254 4.81 -23.73 3.15
CA LYS A 254 3.72 -23.97 4.12
C LYS A 254 4.13 -23.66 5.56
N ASN A 255 5.38 -23.92 5.94
CA ASN A 255 5.91 -23.66 7.29
C ASN A 255 5.91 -22.17 7.64
N GLU A 256 6.04 -21.28 6.65
CA GLU A 256 5.94 -19.83 6.86
C GLU A 256 4.48 -19.34 7.07
N LYS A 257 3.49 -20.22 6.91
CA LYS A 257 2.04 -19.93 7.04
C LYS A 257 1.41 -20.53 8.28
N LYS A 258 2.22 -20.98 9.25
CA LYS A 258 1.73 -21.70 10.45
C LYS A 258 0.84 -20.86 11.36
N PHE A 259 1.02 -19.54 11.38
CA PHE A 259 0.21 -18.61 12.20
C PHE A 259 -0.99 -17.99 11.48
N GLY A 260 -1.17 -18.28 10.19
CA GLY A 260 -2.25 -17.76 9.38
C GLY A 260 -1.85 -17.62 7.91
N LYS A 261 -2.80 -17.24 7.08
CA LYS A 261 -2.59 -17.08 5.64
C LYS A 261 -2.77 -15.62 5.25
N HIS A 262 -1.77 -15.06 4.61
CA HIS A 262 -1.89 -13.80 3.89
C HIS A 262 -1.90 -14.10 2.38
N PRO A 263 -2.82 -13.52 1.58
CA PRO A 263 -3.02 -13.93 0.18
C PRO A 263 -1.80 -13.68 -0.72
N THR A 264 -1.05 -12.62 -0.45
CA THR A 264 0.13 -12.20 -1.23
C THR A 264 1.42 -12.28 -0.44
N GLN A 265 1.48 -13.11 0.62
CA GLN A 265 2.68 -13.25 1.44
C GLN A 265 3.92 -13.55 0.58
N LYS A 266 4.94 -12.70 0.71
CA LYS A 266 6.25 -12.94 0.09
C LYS A 266 7.06 -13.96 0.91
N PRO A 267 7.86 -14.83 0.29
CA PRO A 267 8.74 -15.75 1.01
C PRO A 267 9.86 -14.99 1.74
N VAL A 268 10.23 -15.45 2.93
CA VAL A 268 11.32 -14.86 3.72
C VAL A 268 12.64 -14.88 2.96
N GLU A 269 12.88 -15.93 2.16
CA GLU A 269 14.07 -16.04 1.30
C GLU A 269 14.22 -14.84 0.36
N LEU A 270 13.14 -14.39 -0.27
CA LEU A 270 13.13 -13.20 -1.12
C LEU A 270 13.46 -11.93 -0.32
N MET A 271 12.88 -11.77 0.88
CA MET A 271 13.18 -10.62 1.73
C MET A 271 14.63 -10.65 2.21
N ASN A 272 15.16 -11.82 2.54
CA ASN A 272 16.57 -12.01 2.90
C ASN A 272 17.54 -11.51 1.83
N TYR A 273 17.20 -11.71 0.55
CA TYR A 273 18.01 -11.22 -0.58
C TYR A 273 18.16 -9.69 -0.50
N PHE A 274 17.06 -8.95 -0.37
CA PHE A 274 17.10 -7.49 -0.31
C PHE A 274 17.73 -6.98 1.00
N VAL A 275 17.30 -7.50 2.14
CA VAL A 275 17.80 -7.06 3.46
C VAL A 275 19.30 -7.27 3.56
N ARG A 276 19.82 -8.43 3.16
CA ARG A 276 21.27 -8.73 3.19
C ARG A 276 22.05 -7.80 2.27
N THR A 277 21.54 -7.61 1.04
CA THR A 277 22.24 -6.83 0.01
C THR A 277 22.26 -5.34 0.34
N LEU A 278 21.17 -4.79 0.89
CA LEU A 278 20.98 -3.35 0.99
C LEU A 278 21.16 -2.78 2.41
N THR A 279 21.50 -3.62 3.39
CA THR A 279 21.73 -3.20 4.78
C THR A 279 22.89 -3.95 5.43
N ASN A 280 23.41 -3.40 6.53
CA ASN A 280 24.36 -4.03 7.44
C ASN A 280 23.65 -4.50 8.73
N PRO A 281 24.22 -5.44 9.51
CA PRO A 281 23.72 -5.74 10.85
C PRO A 281 23.58 -4.48 11.71
N GLY A 282 22.45 -4.35 12.42
CA GLY A 282 22.11 -3.18 13.23
C GLY A 282 21.39 -2.04 12.48
N ASP A 283 21.37 -2.05 11.14
CA ASP A 283 20.63 -1.08 10.34
C ASP A 283 19.12 -1.21 10.56
N MET A 284 18.38 -0.11 10.37
CA MET A 284 16.92 -0.03 10.51
C MET A 284 16.23 -0.35 9.19
N VAL A 285 15.37 -1.37 9.21
CA VAL A 285 14.47 -1.74 8.10
C VAL A 285 13.05 -1.31 8.43
N LEU A 286 12.38 -0.66 7.49
CA LEU A 286 10.98 -0.24 7.58
C LEU A 286 10.14 -0.96 6.52
N ASP A 287 8.99 -1.49 6.93
CA ASP A 287 7.95 -1.96 6.01
C ASP A 287 6.59 -1.38 6.40
N PRO A 288 6.11 -0.32 5.72
CA PRO A 288 4.85 0.33 6.05
C PRO A 288 3.60 -0.41 5.54
N PHE A 289 3.77 -1.53 4.84
CA PHE A 289 2.71 -2.44 4.40
C PHE A 289 3.11 -3.90 4.71
N MET A 290 3.46 -4.16 5.98
CA MET A 290 4.16 -5.39 6.33
C MET A 290 3.33 -6.68 6.15
N GLY A 291 2.01 -6.58 6.03
CA GLY A 291 1.13 -7.74 5.90
C GLY A 291 1.37 -8.76 7.01
N SER A 292 1.72 -9.98 6.62
CA SER A 292 2.10 -11.04 7.57
C SER A 292 3.54 -10.98 8.09
N GLY A 293 4.31 -9.90 7.82
CA GLY A 293 5.60 -9.62 8.44
C GLY A 293 6.82 -10.35 7.85
N SER A 294 6.83 -10.73 6.58
CA SER A 294 7.98 -11.44 5.97
C SER A 294 9.26 -10.61 6.00
N THR A 295 9.17 -9.30 5.76
CA THR A 295 10.29 -8.35 5.87
C THR A 295 10.84 -8.31 7.31
N GLY A 296 9.94 -8.26 8.30
CA GLY A 296 10.32 -8.25 9.73
C GLY A 296 11.01 -9.54 10.16
N VAL A 297 10.50 -10.70 9.74
CA VAL A 297 11.16 -12.00 9.97
C VAL A 297 12.56 -11.99 9.38
N SER A 298 12.73 -11.52 8.15
CA SER A 298 14.05 -11.40 7.49
C SER A 298 14.99 -10.47 8.25
N ALA A 299 14.50 -9.28 8.63
CA ALA A 299 15.31 -8.31 9.38
C ALA A 299 15.83 -8.90 10.69
N ARG A 300 14.96 -9.57 11.46
CA ARG A 300 15.34 -10.21 12.73
C ARG A 300 16.35 -11.33 12.54
N ILE A 301 16.12 -12.25 11.61
CA ILE A 301 17.06 -13.36 11.30
C ILE A 301 18.46 -12.82 10.97
N LEU A 302 18.51 -11.70 10.26
CA LEU A 302 19.76 -11.11 9.78
C LEU A 302 20.36 -10.08 10.76
N GLY A 303 19.80 -9.89 11.96
CA GLY A 303 20.31 -8.96 12.98
C GLY A 303 20.11 -7.49 12.64
N ARG A 304 19.03 -7.15 11.95
CA ARG A 304 18.61 -5.78 11.66
C ARG A 304 17.50 -5.35 12.64
N LYS A 305 17.42 -4.05 12.90
CA LYS A 305 16.26 -3.45 13.56
C LYS A 305 15.10 -3.40 12.60
N PHE A 306 13.88 -3.43 13.12
CA PHE A 306 12.70 -3.46 12.26
C PHE A 306 11.57 -2.59 12.81
N THR A 307 10.98 -1.80 11.95
CA THR A 307 9.68 -1.17 12.17
C THR A 307 8.71 -1.66 11.10
N GLY A 308 7.56 -2.18 11.52
CA GLY A 308 6.52 -2.67 10.61
C GLY A 308 5.17 -2.06 10.91
N ILE A 309 4.42 -1.70 9.88
CA ILE A 309 3.08 -1.12 9.98
C ILE A 309 2.12 -1.98 9.18
N GLU A 310 0.95 -2.30 9.76
CA GLU A 310 -0.11 -3.04 9.09
C GLU A 310 -1.48 -2.51 9.54
N LEU A 311 -2.32 -2.19 8.59
CA LEU A 311 -3.65 -1.66 8.84
C LEU A 311 -4.65 -2.75 9.28
N ASN A 312 -4.58 -3.93 8.65
CA ASN A 312 -5.49 -5.03 8.91
C ASN A 312 -5.08 -5.76 10.19
N GLU A 313 -5.99 -5.80 11.18
CA GLU A 313 -5.72 -6.37 12.51
C GLU A 313 -5.38 -7.87 12.44
N GLU A 314 -6.05 -8.64 11.58
CA GLU A 314 -5.77 -10.09 11.43
C GLU A 314 -4.35 -10.33 10.90
N TYR A 315 -3.94 -9.58 9.87
CA TYR A 315 -2.58 -9.70 9.32
C TYR A 315 -1.52 -9.17 10.28
N PHE A 316 -1.84 -8.11 11.00
CA PHE A 316 -1.00 -7.60 12.07
C PHE A 316 -0.75 -8.67 13.15
N ASP A 317 -1.79 -9.35 13.63
CA ASP A 317 -1.67 -10.43 14.64
C ASP A 317 -0.83 -11.61 14.11
N ILE A 318 -0.94 -11.94 12.83
CA ILE A 318 -0.07 -12.95 12.20
C ILE A 318 1.39 -12.48 12.23
N SER A 319 1.65 -11.21 11.90
CA SER A 319 3.00 -10.65 11.87
C SER A 319 3.64 -10.63 13.26
N VAL A 320 2.89 -10.23 14.29
CA VAL A 320 3.35 -10.23 15.70
C VAL A 320 3.79 -11.64 16.12
N LYS A 321 3.00 -12.67 15.81
CA LYS A 321 3.34 -14.06 16.15
C LYS A 321 4.57 -14.54 15.39
N ARG A 322 4.68 -14.24 14.08
CA ARG A 322 5.80 -14.67 13.22
C ARG A 322 7.12 -14.03 13.63
N ILE A 323 7.11 -12.72 13.88
CA ILE A 323 8.32 -11.98 14.24
C ILE A 323 8.70 -12.23 15.70
N GLY A 324 7.71 -12.29 16.61
CA GLY A 324 7.93 -12.56 18.02
C GLY A 324 8.49 -13.96 18.32
N GLU A 325 8.25 -14.95 17.48
CA GLU A 325 8.83 -16.30 17.64
C GLU A 325 10.38 -16.30 17.54
N LEU A 326 10.95 -15.27 16.95
CA LEU A 326 12.40 -15.11 16.76
C LEU A 326 13.07 -14.30 17.90
N SER A 327 12.30 -13.92 18.91
CA SER A 327 12.73 -13.06 20.03
C SER A 327 13.33 -13.88 21.16
#